data_6ef3871eec909c195c84c4863d01ea49
#
_entry.id   6ef3871eec909c195c84c4863d01ea49
#
_cell.length_a   1.000
_cell.length_b   1.000
_cell.length_c   1.000
_cell.angle_alpha   90.00
_cell.angle_beta   90.00
_cell.angle_gamma   90.00
#
_symmetry.space_group_name_H-M   'P 1'
#
loop_
_entity.id
_entity.type
_entity.pdbx_description
1 polymer ?
#
loop_
_entity_poly.entity_id
_entity_poly.type
_entity_poly.pdbx_seq_one_letter_code
_entity_poly.pdbx_strand_id
1 'polypeptide(L)' 'MPSIRVEMFEGRTVEQKRALAEALTETTMRVLGVGADGVDIMFFDIARHDWASGGVLWSDKKPSTAPKT' A
#
# COMPACT_ATOMS: atom_id res chain seq x y z
N MET A 1 -8.49 -2.16 18.31
CA MET A 1 -7.21 -1.77 17.73
C MET A 1 -7.31 -1.90 16.20
N PRO A 2 -7.31 -0.76 15.40
CA PRO A 2 -7.39 -0.90 13.94
C PRO A 2 -6.07 -1.41 13.35
N SER A 3 -6.19 -2.25 12.32
CA SER A 3 -5.05 -2.69 11.53
C SER A 3 -5.36 -2.41 10.06
N ILE A 4 -4.35 -1.93 9.35
CA ILE A 4 -4.47 -1.56 7.94
C ILE A 4 -3.46 -2.37 7.14
N ARG A 5 -3.94 -3.02 6.09
CA ARG A 5 -3.08 -3.79 5.20
C ARG A 5 -2.94 -3.00 3.90
N VAL A 6 -1.72 -2.73 3.51
CA VAL A 6 -1.44 -2.01 2.28
C VAL A 6 -0.74 -2.97 1.33
N GLU A 7 -1.45 -3.36 0.29
CA GLU A 7 -0.89 -4.21 -0.75
C GLU A 7 -0.47 -3.33 -1.92
N MET A 8 0.78 -3.44 -2.33
CA MET A 8 1.33 -2.57 -3.35
C MET A 8 2.34 -3.33 -4.20
N PHE A 9 2.61 -2.83 -5.38
CA PHE A 9 3.71 -3.38 -6.16
C PHE A 9 5.03 -3.06 -5.45
N GLU A 10 5.97 -3.97 -5.53
CA GLU A 10 7.30 -3.76 -4.98
C GLU A 10 8.00 -2.59 -5.67
N GLY A 11 8.99 -2.03 -5.00
CA GLY A 11 9.78 -0.93 -5.53
C GLY A 11 9.68 0.38 -4.76
N ARG A 12 8.77 0.46 -3.79
CA ARG A 12 8.68 1.66 -2.96
C ARG A 12 9.83 1.67 -1.95
N THR A 13 10.33 2.87 -1.67
CA THR A 13 11.44 3.03 -0.73
C THR A 13 10.94 2.92 0.72
N VAL A 14 11.88 2.69 1.63
CA VAL A 14 11.57 2.70 3.06
C VAL A 14 11.06 4.08 3.49
N GLU A 15 11.63 5.14 2.92
CA GLU A 15 11.19 6.51 3.23
C GLU A 15 9.74 6.74 2.82
N GLN A 16 9.35 6.21 1.65
CA GLN A 16 7.96 6.32 1.20
C GLN A 16 7.01 5.54 2.12
N LYS A 17 7.42 4.33 2.53
CA LYS A 17 6.63 3.52 3.45
C LYS A 17 6.51 4.18 4.81
N ARG A 18 7.60 4.78 5.29
CA ARG A 18 7.58 5.48 6.58
C ARG A 18 6.63 6.66 6.54
N ALA A 19 6.68 7.45 5.48
CA ALA A 19 5.78 8.59 5.33
C ALA A 19 4.33 8.15 5.24
N LEU A 20 4.05 7.07 4.50
CA LEU A 20 2.70 6.55 4.38
C LEU A 20 2.19 6.01 5.71
N ALA A 21 3.04 5.30 6.46
CA ALA A 21 2.67 4.80 7.78
C ALA A 21 2.30 5.95 8.72
N GLU A 22 3.07 7.03 8.71
CA GLU A 22 2.78 8.19 9.54
C GLU A 22 1.47 8.85 9.16
N ALA A 23 1.24 9.05 7.87
CA ALA A 23 0.04 9.70 7.36
C ALA A 23 -1.23 8.87 7.66
N LEU A 24 -1.16 7.56 7.43
CA LEU A 24 -2.29 6.67 7.70
C LEU A 24 -2.59 6.60 9.19
N THR A 25 -1.55 6.54 10.02
CA THR A 25 -1.72 6.51 11.46
C THR A 25 -2.37 7.80 11.96
N GLU A 26 -1.88 8.95 11.51
CA GLU A 26 -2.42 10.23 11.91
C GLU A 26 -3.90 10.37 11.55
N THR A 27 -4.24 10.00 10.31
CA THR A 27 -5.63 10.08 9.87
C THR A 27 -6.53 9.15 10.67
N THR A 28 -6.05 7.92 10.94
CA THR A 28 -6.82 6.95 11.70
C THR A 28 -7.07 7.43 13.13
N MET A 29 -6.04 7.98 13.76
CA MET A 29 -6.16 8.55 15.10
C MET A 29 -7.21 9.65 15.13
N ARG A 30 -7.16 10.55 14.16
CA ARG A 30 -8.05 11.68 14.10
C ARG A 30 -9.51 11.26 13.89
N VAL A 31 -9.71 10.31 12.97
CA VAL A 31 -11.08 9.90 12.61
C VAL A 31 -11.70 8.97 13.64
N LEU A 32 -10.90 8.01 14.16
CA LEU A 32 -11.42 7.00 15.09
C LEU A 32 -11.21 7.33 16.56
N GLY A 33 -10.43 8.37 16.86
CA GLY A 33 -10.20 8.76 18.24
C GLY A 33 -9.34 7.77 19.02
N VAL A 34 -8.41 7.10 18.36
CA VAL A 34 -7.53 6.12 18.99
C VAL A 34 -6.13 6.67 19.12
N GLY A 35 -5.33 6.09 20.02
CA GLY A 35 -3.93 6.47 20.17
C GLY A 35 -3.08 5.82 19.09
N ALA A 36 -1.89 6.40 18.86
CA ALA A 36 -0.97 5.91 17.84
C ALA A 36 -0.62 4.44 18.04
N ASP A 37 -0.42 4.02 19.28
CA ASP A 37 -0.05 2.64 19.59
C ASP A 37 -1.13 1.62 19.23
N GLY A 38 -2.35 2.11 19.00
CA GLY A 38 -3.45 1.23 18.64
C GLY A 38 -3.59 1.02 17.14
N VAL A 39 -2.77 1.68 16.32
CA VAL A 39 -2.88 1.59 14.86
C VAL A 39 -1.73 0.78 14.31
N ASP A 40 -2.04 -0.39 13.77
CA ASP A 40 -1.05 -1.25 13.12
C ASP A 40 -1.19 -1.12 11.61
N ILE A 41 -0.06 -1.04 10.92
CA ILE A 41 -0.03 -0.96 9.47
C ILE A 41 0.96 -1.99 8.96
N MET A 42 0.53 -2.78 7.99
CA MET A 42 1.37 -3.80 7.37
C MET A 42 1.45 -3.53 5.88
N PHE A 43 2.66 -3.60 5.35
CA PHE A 43 2.89 -3.42 3.92
C PHE A 43 3.21 -4.77 3.29
N PHE A 44 2.58 -5.03 2.17
CA PHE A 44 2.83 -6.25 1.40
C PHE A 44 3.35 -5.86 0.03
N ASP A 45 4.63 -6.12 -0.20
CA ASP A 45 5.25 -5.87 -1.50
C ASP A 45 4.96 -7.05 -2.40
N ILE A 46 4.34 -6.79 -3.53
CA ILE A 46 3.89 -7.82 -4.45
C ILE A 46 4.59 -7.62 -5.78
N ALA A 47 5.24 -8.67 -6.26
CA ALA A 47 5.86 -8.64 -7.56
C ALA A 47 4.78 -8.59 -8.64
N ARG A 48 5.09 -7.99 -9.79
CA ARG A 48 4.11 -7.86 -10.86
C ARG A 48 3.66 -9.21 -11.40
N HIS A 49 4.52 -10.23 -11.33
CA HIS A 49 4.15 -11.59 -11.73
C HIS A 49 3.32 -12.33 -10.68
N ASP A 50 3.09 -11.71 -9.54
CA ASP A 50 2.23 -12.24 -8.49
C ASP A 50 0.90 -11.53 -8.41
N TRP A 51 0.58 -10.68 -9.38
CA TRP A 51 -0.64 -9.90 -9.38
C TRP A 51 -1.31 -10.01 -10.74
N ALA A 52 -2.50 -10.59 -10.77
CA ALA A 52 -3.27 -10.73 -12.01
C ALA A 52 -4.57 -9.95 -11.92
N SER A 53 -4.97 -9.38 -13.04
CA SER A 53 -6.27 -8.73 -13.20
C SER A 53 -6.87 -9.22 -14.51
N GLY A 54 -8.12 -9.69 -14.44
CA GLY A 54 -8.79 -10.22 -15.62
C GLY A 54 -8.11 -11.44 -16.21
N GLY A 55 -7.37 -12.19 -15.37
CA GLY A 55 -6.66 -13.37 -15.80
C GLY A 55 -5.29 -13.08 -16.42
N VAL A 56 -4.83 -11.84 -16.40
CA VAL A 56 -3.56 -11.44 -17.00
C VAL A 56 -2.63 -10.93 -15.90
N LEU A 57 -1.42 -11.49 -15.83
CA LEU A 57 -0.41 -11.03 -14.88
C LEU A 57 0.04 -9.62 -15.25
N TRP A 58 0.26 -8.80 -14.24
CA TRP A 58 0.74 -7.44 -14.47
C TRP A 58 2.12 -7.42 -15.14
N SER A 59 2.94 -8.45 -14.93
CA SER A 59 4.23 -8.57 -15.62
C SER A 59 4.05 -8.79 -17.12
N ASP A 60 2.90 -9.32 -17.55
CA ASP A 60 2.60 -9.58 -18.95
C ASP A 60 1.87 -8.45 -19.65
N LYS A 61 1.45 -7.44 -18.91
CA LYS A 61 0.73 -6.32 -19.50
C LYS A 61 1.69 -5.42 -20.26
N LYS A 62 1.24 -4.97 -21.44
CA LYS A 62 2.05 -4.05 -22.23
C LYS A 62 2.12 -2.70 -21.53
N PRO A 63 3.25 -1.99 -21.67
CA PRO A 63 3.33 -0.64 -21.17
C PRO A 63 2.18 0.19 -21.73
N SER A 64 1.51 0.92 -20.85
CA SER A 64 0.38 1.74 -21.22
C SER A 64 0.82 3.18 -21.44
N THR A 65 0.15 3.89 -22.34
CA THR A 65 0.33 5.33 -22.50
C THR A 65 -0.51 6.09 -21.46
N ALA A 66 -1.34 5.39 -20.71
CA ALA A 66 -2.12 6.00 -19.65
C ALA A 66 -1.21 6.48 -18.52
N PRO A 67 -1.64 7.49 -17.75
CA PRO A 67 -0.86 7.93 -16.59
C PRO A 67 -0.65 6.77 -15.62
N LYS A 68 0.53 6.74 -15.02
CA LYS A 68 0.83 5.74 -14.00
C LYS A 68 0.08 6.09 -12.73
N THR A 69 -0.44 5.07 -12.11
CA THR A 69 -1.12 5.21 -10.82
C THR A 69 -0.19 4.85 -9.68
#